data_a3c56511a97e4f21c56de3265fa40981
#
_entry.id   a3c56511a97e4f21c56de3265fa40981
#
_cell.length_a   1.000
_cell.length_b   1.000
_cell.length_c   1.000
_cell.angle_alpha   90.00
_cell.angle_beta   90.00
_cell.angle_gamma   90.00
#
_symmetry.space_group_name_H-M   'P 1'
#
loop_
_entity.id
_entity.type
_entity.pdbx_description
1 polymer ?
#
loop_
_entity_poly.entity_id
_entity_poly.type
_entity_poly.pdbx_seq_one_letter_code
_entity_poly.pdbx_strand_id
1 'polypeptide(L)'
;MILGKATAIKTKYYAERHQTECLLENFREFNNFTASSIGIGTYLGSSDSAIDDLVTEAIIKSVKGGINLIDTAINYRYQHGEMSVKKALLKLIESKTVSREELVICSKGGFIPNREREEWFKREYINNSKFNIQGTDLVAGVHCMHPEYIQDQLEQSLMNLGIETIDVYYLHNPETQLGIISTDEFYGRLKAVFSVLEKAADAGKITAYGIATWQGFRVPPTDAKHIDLSKTKSIAQEIAGGKGDRFQFIQLPVNLAMLEAVVSPTQFVDGKILPAITAANKLGVNAIASASIAQAKNLKQFPQKIMTALGQGLKKDALSALQFTRSVPGLCSALVGMKSPDHVAENLTLTSVPPLDAAEFAELIG
;
A
#
# COMPACT_ATOMS: atom_id res chain seq x y z
N MET A 1 -3.72 -5.54 23.00
CA MET A 1 -4.21 -5.10 21.69
C MET A 1 -4.51 -3.62 21.77
N ILE A 2 -4.03 -2.82 20.83
CA ILE A 2 -4.28 -1.38 20.75
C ILE A 2 -5.64 -1.19 20.10
N LEU A 3 -6.56 -0.50 20.79
CA LEU A 3 -7.93 -0.27 20.33
C LEU A 3 -8.01 0.91 19.35
N GLY A 4 -9.06 0.93 18.54
CA GLY A 4 -9.37 2.02 17.63
C GLY A 4 -8.74 1.87 16.24
N LYS A 5 -9.06 2.86 15.40
CA LYS A 5 -8.66 2.95 13.99
C LYS A 5 -8.48 4.40 13.59
N ALA A 6 -7.86 4.66 12.43
CA ALA A 6 -7.78 6.00 11.87
C ALA A 6 -9.17 6.65 11.74
N THR A 7 -9.28 7.93 12.09
CA THR A 7 -10.51 8.71 11.91
C THR A 7 -10.23 10.01 11.18
N ALA A 8 -11.23 10.54 10.46
CA ALA A 8 -11.10 11.81 9.75
C ALA A 8 -10.65 12.94 10.69
N ILE A 9 -11.25 13.04 11.86
CA ILE A 9 -10.96 14.11 12.84
C ILE A 9 -9.52 14.00 13.36
N LYS A 10 -9.09 12.80 13.74
CA LYS A 10 -7.78 12.63 14.38
C LYS A 10 -6.63 12.66 13.38
N THR A 11 -6.81 12.10 12.19
CA THR A 11 -5.79 12.22 11.13
C THR A 11 -5.65 13.67 10.64
N LYS A 12 -6.74 14.44 10.58
CA LYS A 12 -6.68 15.87 10.32
C LYS A 12 -5.99 16.65 11.44
N TYR A 13 -6.31 16.34 12.70
CA TYR A 13 -5.62 16.93 13.86
C TYR A 13 -4.10 16.64 13.83
N TYR A 14 -3.70 15.43 13.41
CA TYR A 14 -2.29 15.11 13.21
C TYR A 14 -1.64 16.04 12.18
N ALA A 15 -2.28 16.25 11.03
CA ALA A 15 -1.77 17.17 10.01
C ALA A 15 -1.66 18.61 10.52
N GLU A 16 -2.70 19.10 11.20
CA GLU A 16 -2.77 20.47 11.74
C GLU A 16 -1.66 20.73 12.78
N ARG A 17 -1.40 19.80 13.68
CA ARG A 17 -0.37 20.03 14.72
C ARG A 17 1.07 19.99 14.19
N HIS A 18 1.29 19.43 12.97
CA HIS A 18 2.60 19.42 12.33
C HIS A 18 2.83 20.63 11.40
N GLN A 19 1.91 21.59 11.32
CA GLN A 19 2.01 22.76 10.42
C GLN A 19 3.24 23.65 10.66
N THR A 20 3.84 23.61 11.85
CA THR A 20 5.04 24.36 12.13
C THR A 20 6.30 23.73 11.50
N GLU A 21 6.23 22.45 11.17
CA GLU A 21 7.38 21.64 10.69
C GLU A 21 7.16 21.13 9.27
N CYS A 22 5.89 20.97 8.87
CA CYS A 22 5.47 20.45 7.58
C CYS A 22 4.51 21.41 6.89
N LEU A 23 4.61 21.53 5.57
CA LEU A 23 3.60 22.24 4.80
C LEU A 23 2.27 21.48 4.81
N LEU A 24 1.13 22.20 4.76
CA LEU A 24 -0.19 21.57 4.67
C LEU A 24 -0.33 20.69 3.42
N GLU A 25 0.28 21.11 2.32
CA GLU A 25 0.33 20.39 1.05
C GLU A 25 1.07 19.04 1.15
N ASN A 26 1.78 18.80 2.25
CA ASN A 26 2.30 17.47 2.57
C ASN A 26 1.20 16.48 2.94
N PHE A 27 0.01 16.95 3.28
CA PHE A 27 -1.12 16.10 3.66
C PHE A 27 -2.22 16.14 2.60
N ARG A 28 -2.90 15.01 2.42
CA ARG A 28 -3.98 14.84 1.46
C ARG A 28 -5.17 14.18 2.12
N GLU A 29 -6.36 14.70 1.80
CA GLU A 29 -7.61 14.07 2.22
C GLU A 29 -8.02 13.02 1.18
N PHE A 30 -8.35 11.83 1.63
CA PHE A 30 -8.90 10.76 0.82
C PHE A 30 -9.81 9.85 1.65
N ASN A 31 -10.98 9.56 1.12
CA ASN A 31 -12.07 8.92 1.87
C ASN A 31 -12.31 9.64 3.20
N ASN A 32 -12.05 8.93 4.31
CA ASN A 32 -12.23 9.45 5.66
C ASN A 32 -10.88 9.64 6.39
N PHE A 33 -9.80 9.84 5.66
CA PHE A 33 -8.47 10.03 6.24
C PHE A 33 -7.79 11.28 5.70
N THR A 34 -6.96 11.89 6.55
CA THR A 34 -5.92 12.83 6.12
C THR A 34 -4.58 12.14 6.31
N ALA A 35 -3.85 11.88 5.24
CA ALA A 35 -2.55 11.23 5.32
C ALA A 35 -1.46 12.01 4.61
N SER A 36 -0.22 11.80 5.08
CA SER A 36 0.97 12.38 4.51
C SER A 36 1.19 11.90 3.06
N SER A 37 1.63 12.81 2.19
CA SER A 37 1.96 12.51 0.78
C SER A 37 3.14 11.56 0.62
N ILE A 38 3.86 11.31 1.72
CA ILE A 38 4.91 10.29 1.84
C ILE A 38 4.45 9.29 2.91
N GLY A 39 4.54 7.99 2.61
CA GLY A 39 4.28 6.91 3.56
C GLY A 39 5.53 6.08 3.81
N ILE A 40 5.65 5.52 5.02
CA ILE A 40 6.77 4.63 5.34
C ILE A 40 6.43 3.17 5.04
N GLY A 41 7.29 2.50 4.22
CA GLY A 41 7.22 1.08 3.91
C GLY A 41 8.22 0.25 4.71
N THR A 42 7.87 -1.00 5.05
CA THR A 42 8.68 -1.90 5.90
C THR A 42 9.26 -3.12 5.17
N TYR A 43 9.25 -3.12 3.83
CA TYR A 43 9.66 -4.26 3.02
C TYR A 43 11.14 -4.60 3.13
N LEU A 44 12.03 -3.59 3.14
CA LEU A 44 13.47 -3.76 2.97
C LEU A 44 14.17 -4.23 4.25
N GLY A 45 15.15 -5.13 4.09
CA GLY A 45 16.04 -5.63 5.13
C GLY A 45 15.88 -7.13 5.40
N SER A 46 16.81 -7.68 6.18
CA SER A 46 16.74 -9.04 6.69
C SER A 46 15.72 -9.19 7.82
N SER A 47 15.37 -10.43 8.14
CA SER A 47 14.45 -10.77 9.24
C SER A 47 15.26 -11.15 10.48
N ASP A 48 15.95 -10.15 11.05
CA ASP A 48 16.70 -10.25 12.30
C ASP A 48 16.38 -9.06 13.23
N SER A 49 16.74 -9.22 14.51
CA SER A 49 16.41 -8.23 15.54
C SER A 49 17.05 -6.87 15.32
N ALA A 50 18.25 -6.82 14.76
CA ALA A 50 18.97 -5.55 14.52
C ALA A 50 18.23 -4.72 13.46
N ILE A 51 17.77 -5.36 12.38
CA ILE A 51 16.95 -4.69 11.37
C ILE A 51 15.56 -4.36 11.91
N ASP A 52 14.97 -5.21 12.76
CA ASP A 52 13.67 -4.90 13.40
C ASP A 52 13.75 -3.62 14.22
N ASP A 53 14.84 -3.43 14.97
CA ASP A 53 15.02 -2.23 15.78
C ASP A 53 15.25 -0.99 14.90
N LEU A 54 16.03 -1.09 13.84
CA LEU A 54 16.22 0.00 12.87
C LEU A 54 14.89 0.41 12.20
N VAL A 55 14.08 -0.56 11.76
CA VAL A 55 12.76 -0.28 11.17
C VAL A 55 11.82 0.33 12.19
N THR A 56 11.83 -0.17 13.42
CA THR A 56 11.03 0.38 14.53
C THR A 56 11.38 1.85 14.78
N GLU A 57 12.66 2.19 14.91
CA GLU A 57 13.11 3.58 15.12
C GLU A 57 12.85 4.47 13.91
N ALA A 58 12.97 3.93 12.69
CA ALA A 58 12.62 4.65 11.46
C ALA A 58 11.12 5.04 11.43
N ILE A 59 10.23 4.12 11.82
CA ILE A 59 8.79 4.41 11.92
C ILE A 59 8.54 5.50 12.97
N ILE A 60 9.14 5.38 14.15
CA ILE A 60 8.97 6.37 15.23
C ILE A 60 9.43 7.76 14.77
N LYS A 61 10.60 7.84 14.15
CA LYS A 61 11.15 9.11 13.65
C LYS A 61 10.28 9.70 12.53
N SER A 62 9.78 8.86 11.64
CA SER A 62 8.88 9.27 10.55
C SER A 62 7.57 9.85 11.08
N VAL A 63 6.96 9.17 12.06
CA VAL A 63 5.71 9.63 12.68
C VAL A 63 5.92 10.94 13.46
N LYS A 64 7.03 11.10 14.15
CA LYS A 64 7.39 12.37 14.81
C LYS A 64 7.64 13.52 13.83
N GLY A 65 8.03 13.20 12.61
CA GLY A 65 8.34 14.17 11.55
C GLY A 65 7.22 14.42 10.53
N GLY A 66 5.97 14.05 10.83
CA GLY A 66 4.83 14.40 9.97
C GLY A 66 4.43 13.32 8.94
N ILE A 67 4.85 12.05 9.12
CA ILE A 67 4.41 10.93 8.28
C ILE A 67 3.47 10.05 9.12
N ASN A 68 2.19 9.98 8.75
CA ASN A 68 1.18 9.19 9.47
C ASN A 68 0.65 7.97 8.71
N LEU A 69 1.15 7.68 7.50
CA LEU A 69 0.81 6.48 6.74
C LEU A 69 1.94 5.46 6.84
N ILE A 70 1.61 4.27 7.37
CA ILE A 70 2.54 3.15 7.59
C ILE A 70 2.06 1.95 6.78
N ASP A 71 2.90 1.47 5.85
CA ASP A 71 2.61 0.35 4.96
C ASP A 71 3.49 -0.86 5.27
N THR A 72 2.84 -2.00 5.49
CA THR A 72 3.49 -3.28 5.72
C THR A 72 2.78 -4.40 4.96
N ALA A 73 3.19 -5.64 5.17
CA ALA A 73 2.53 -6.86 4.71
C ALA A 73 2.97 -8.04 5.56
N ILE A 74 2.10 -9.05 5.69
CA ILE A 74 2.40 -10.24 6.49
C ILE A 74 3.65 -10.99 5.98
N ASN A 75 3.90 -11.01 4.66
CA ASN A 75 5.07 -11.66 4.07
C ASN A 75 6.36 -10.80 4.13
N TYR A 76 6.27 -9.51 4.50
CA TYR A 76 7.46 -8.65 4.57
C TYR A 76 8.40 -9.10 5.68
N ARG A 77 9.61 -9.47 5.27
CA ARG A 77 10.62 -10.01 6.18
C ARG A 77 10.10 -11.18 7.03
N TYR A 78 9.20 -12.01 6.45
CA TYR A 78 8.58 -13.15 7.14
C TYR A 78 7.88 -12.75 8.45
N GLN A 79 6.92 -11.80 8.36
CA GLN A 79 6.13 -11.22 9.45
C GLN A 79 6.88 -10.18 10.32
N HIS A 80 8.20 -10.08 10.25
CA HIS A 80 8.99 -9.10 11.01
C HIS A 80 8.62 -7.65 10.67
N GLY A 81 8.09 -7.38 9.44
CA GLY A 81 7.57 -6.07 9.06
C GLY A 81 6.45 -5.61 9.98
N GLU A 82 5.43 -6.44 10.17
CA GLU A 82 4.30 -6.15 11.06
C GLU A 82 4.70 -6.08 12.54
N MET A 83 5.58 -6.99 12.98
CA MET A 83 6.09 -6.95 14.36
C MET A 83 6.91 -5.70 14.68
N SER A 84 7.67 -5.16 13.71
CA SER A 84 8.37 -3.88 13.86
C SER A 84 7.39 -2.70 13.96
N VAL A 85 6.29 -2.72 13.19
CA VAL A 85 5.22 -1.73 13.32
C VAL A 85 4.59 -1.78 14.71
N LYS A 86 4.27 -2.97 15.24
CA LYS A 86 3.76 -3.14 16.62
C LYS A 86 4.66 -2.50 17.66
N LYS A 87 5.97 -2.79 17.60
CA LYS A 87 6.95 -2.20 18.54
C LYS A 87 6.94 -0.67 18.47
N ALA A 88 6.87 -0.10 17.26
CA ALA A 88 6.81 1.35 17.07
C ALA A 88 5.52 1.96 17.62
N LEU A 89 4.36 1.34 17.32
CA LEU A 89 3.05 1.79 17.81
C LEU A 89 2.99 1.81 19.33
N LEU A 90 3.47 0.76 20.00
CA LEU A 90 3.51 0.70 21.46
C LEU A 90 4.32 1.86 22.03
N LYS A 91 5.56 2.09 21.55
CA LYS A 91 6.41 3.20 22.02
C LYS A 91 5.77 4.58 21.77
N LEU A 92 5.17 4.80 20.60
CA LEU A 92 4.55 6.06 20.23
C LEU A 92 3.29 6.39 21.07
N ILE A 93 2.47 5.39 21.34
CA ILE A 93 1.22 5.55 22.09
C ILE A 93 1.50 5.66 23.59
N GLU A 94 2.38 4.81 24.16
CA GLU A 94 2.80 4.87 25.55
C GLU A 94 3.46 6.21 25.91
N SER A 95 4.27 6.77 24.98
CA SER A 95 4.86 8.10 25.15
C SER A 95 3.89 9.25 24.87
N LYS A 96 2.63 8.96 24.54
CA LYS A 96 1.61 9.95 24.16
C LYS A 96 2.04 10.86 22.99
N THR A 97 2.95 10.38 22.15
CA THR A 97 3.37 11.12 20.93
C THR A 97 2.22 11.21 19.94
N VAL A 98 1.47 10.10 19.77
CA VAL A 98 0.27 10.02 18.93
C VAL A 98 -0.78 9.14 19.62
N SER A 99 -2.04 9.28 19.21
CA SER A 99 -3.09 8.28 19.44
C SER A 99 -3.20 7.34 18.21
N ARG A 100 -3.78 6.14 18.42
CA ARG A 100 -4.00 5.17 17.31
C ARG A 100 -4.80 5.79 16.16
N GLU A 101 -5.75 6.63 16.47
CA GLU A 101 -6.67 7.23 15.52
C GLU A 101 -6.02 8.28 14.59
N GLU A 102 -4.80 8.70 14.89
CA GLU A 102 -4.03 9.64 14.06
C GLU A 102 -3.23 8.95 12.95
N LEU A 103 -3.06 7.62 13.03
CA LEU A 103 -2.22 6.84 12.12
C LEU A 103 -3.05 5.98 11.17
N VAL A 104 -2.68 5.98 9.88
CA VAL A 104 -3.23 5.09 8.85
C VAL A 104 -2.30 3.89 8.70
N ILE A 105 -2.77 2.70 9.07
CA ILE A 105 -2.00 1.45 9.04
C ILE A 105 -2.52 0.57 7.92
N CYS A 106 -1.63 0.22 6.98
CA CYS A 106 -1.90 -0.67 5.87
C CYS A 106 -1.16 -2.00 6.03
N SER A 107 -1.83 -3.12 5.73
CA SER A 107 -1.18 -4.42 5.58
C SER A 107 -1.75 -5.21 4.40
N LYS A 108 -1.17 -6.38 4.08
CA LYS A 108 -1.48 -7.14 2.87
C LYS A 108 -1.39 -8.64 3.14
N GLY A 109 -2.26 -9.43 2.48
CA GLY A 109 -2.24 -10.89 2.47
C GLY A 109 -2.29 -11.49 1.06
N GLY A 110 -2.01 -12.78 0.96
CA GLY A 110 -1.97 -13.54 -0.30
C GLY A 110 -0.68 -14.34 -0.49
N PHE A 111 0.47 -13.75 -0.19
CA PHE A 111 1.76 -14.46 -0.23
C PHE A 111 2.02 -15.28 1.04
N ILE A 112 2.78 -16.37 0.89
CA ILE A 112 3.23 -17.16 2.03
C ILE A 112 4.21 -16.33 2.89
N PRO A 113 3.96 -16.19 4.21
CA PRO A 113 4.76 -15.37 5.12
C PRO A 113 5.87 -16.17 5.84
N ASN A 114 6.34 -17.28 5.28
CA ASN A 114 7.29 -18.19 5.89
C ASN A 114 8.44 -18.58 4.94
N ARG A 115 9.65 -18.78 5.47
CA ARG A 115 10.85 -19.14 4.70
C ARG A 115 10.74 -20.51 4.05
N GLU A 116 10.06 -21.46 4.70
CA GLU A 116 9.84 -22.82 4.20
C GLU A 116 8.82 -22.86 3.04
N ARG A 117 8.16 -21.72 2.74
CA ARG A 117 7.23 -21.53 1.61
C ARG A 117 6.21 -22.67 1.48
N GLU A 118 6.28 -23.46 0.42
CA GLU A 118 5.33 -24.51 0.08
C GLU A 118 5.24 -25.61 1.16
N GLU A 119 6.36 -26.01 1.77
CA GLU A 119 6.37 -27.04 2.83
C GLU A 119 5.62 -26.55 4.07
N TRP A 120 5.84 -25.30 4.47
CA TRP A 120 5.07 -24.67 5.55
C TRP A 120 3.57 -24.62 5.19
N PHE A 121 3.23 -24.21 3.96
CA PHE A 121 1.84 -24.11 3.53
C PHE A 121 1.14 -25.47 3.52
N LYS A 122 1.82 -26.53 3.04
CA LYS A 122 1.29 -27.89 3.09
C LYS A 122 0.98 -28.34 4.52
N ARG A 123 1.90 -28.10 5.44
CA ARG A 123 1.76 -28.49 6.84
C ARG A 123 0.63 -27.74 7.53
N GLU A 124 0.57 -26.41 7.38
CA GLU A 124 -0.33 -25.55 8.13
C GLU A 124 -1.75 -25.50 7.54
N TYR A 125 -1.91 -25.70 6.25
CA TYR A 125 -3.19 -25.51 5.57
C TYR A 125 -3.70 -26.75 4.84
N ILE A 126 -2.90 -27.42 4.00
CA ILE A 126 -3.39 -28.56 3.20
C ILE A 126 -3.59 -29.79 4.09
N ASN A 127 -2.64 -30.09 4.97
CA ASN A 127 -2.69 -31.26 5.88
C ASN A 127 -3.41 -30.95 7.20
N ASN A 128 -4.01 -29.77 7.34
CA ASN A 128 -4.69 -29.32 8.54
C ASN A 128 -6.21 -29.34 8.31
N SER A 129 -6.90 -30.24 8.99
CA SER A 129 -8.37 -30.42 8.85
C SER A 129 -9.22 -29.23 9.27
N LYS A 130 -8.61 -28.19 9.86
CA LYS A 130 -9.27 -26.92 10.15
C LYS A 130 -9.66 -26.16 8.88
N PHE A 131 -8.93 -26.37 7.79
CA PHE A 131 -9.08 -25.64 6.54
C PHE A 131 -9.52 -26.56 5.41
N ASN A 132 -10.35 -26.05 4.51
CA ASN A 132 -10.75 -26.74 3.29
C ASN A 132 -9.91 -26.28 2.07
N ILE A 133 -8.57 -26.22 2.27
CA ILE A 133 -7.61 -25.72 1.28
C ILE A 133 -6.92 -26.90 0.60
N GLN A 134 -6.86 -26.85 -0.74
CA GLN A 134 -6.27 -27.89 -1.56
C GLN A 134 -4.91 -27.45 -2.14
N GLY A 135 -4.12 -28.40 -2.61
CA GLY A 135 -2.85 -28.09 -3.28
C GLY A 135 -2.98 -27.17 -4.50
N THR A 136 -4.11 -27.24 -5.21
CA THR A 136 -4.44 -26.38 -6.36
C THR A 136 -4.75 -24.93 -5.99
N ASP A 137 -4.98 -24.63 -4.72
CA ASP A 137 -5.20 -23.25 -4.25
C ASP A 137 -3.88 -22.49 -4.10
N LEU A 138 -2.76 -23.23 -3.93
CA LEU A 138 -1.42 -22.65 -3.91
C LEU A 138 -0.89 -22.48 -5.33
N VAL A 139 -0.80 -21.25 -5.81
CA VAL A 139 -0.33 -20.92 -7.14
C VAL A 139 1.13 -20.47 -7.11
N ALA A 140 1.90 -20.94 -8.09
CA ALA A 140 3.36 -20.70 -8.21
C ALA A 140 4.17 -21.06 -6.95
N GLY A 141 3.65 -21.91 -6.05
CA GLY A 141 4.30 -22.29 -4.79
C GLY A 141 4.44 -21.16 -3.77
N VAL A 142 3.76 -19.99 -3.99
CA VAL A 142 3.98 -18.79 -3.16
C VAL A 142 2.73 -17.99 -2.85
N HIS A 143 1.63 -18.19 -3.58
CA HIS A 143 0.45 -17.30 -3.49
C HIS A 143 -0.85 -18.09 -3.42
N CYS A 144 -1.72 -17.72 -2.47
CA CYS A 144 -3.05 -18.31 -2.31
C CYS A 144 -4.13 -17.25 -2.15
N MET A 145 -5.23 -17.41 -2.91
CA MET A 145 -6.44 -16.57 -2.84
C MET A 145 -7.62 -17.35 -2.25
N HIS A 146 -7.39 -18.48 -1.56
CA HIS A 146 -8.50 -19.16 -0.89
C HIS A 146 -9.07 -18.30 0.24
N PRO A 147 -10.41 -18.16 0.37
CA PRO A 147 -11.04 -17.30 1.37
C PRO A 147 -10.58 -17.56 2.80
N GLU A 148 -10.49 -18.82 3.20
CA GLU A 148 -10.04 -19.21 4.55
C GLU A 148 -8.59 -18.84 4.80
N TYR A 149 -7.71 -18.92 3.77
CA TYR A 149 -6.33 -18.48 3.89
C TYR A 149 -6.22 -16.96 4.08
N ILE A 150 -6.95 -16.19 3.30
CA ILE A 150 -6.97 -14.72 3.42
C ILE A 150 -7.53 -14.29 4.77
N GLN A 151 -8.57 -14.97 5.26
CA GLN A 151 -9.12 -14.71 6.58
C GLN A 151 -8.10 -14.99 7.69
N ASP A 152 -7.43 -16.15 7.64
CA ASP A 152 -6.42 -16.53 8.62
C ASP A 152 -5.22 -15.57 8.60
N GLN A 153 -4.75 -15.14 7.41
CA GLN A 153 -3.70 -14.13 7.28
C GLN A 153 -4.11 -12.78 7.86
N LEU A 154 -5.35 -12.35 7.67
CA LEU A 154 -5.85 -11.12 8.27
C LEU A 154 -5.83 -11.20 9.81
N GLU A 155 -6.30 -12.30 10.39
CA GLU A 155 -6.26 -12.52 11.84
C GLU A 155 -4.81 -12.51 12.36
N GLN A 156 -3.91 -13.18 11.64
CA GLN A 156 -2.49 -13.19 12.00
C GLN A 156 -1.87 -11.78 11.89
N SER A 157 -2.23 -11.00 10.86
CA SER A 157 -1.78 -9.61 10.72
C SER A 157 -2.24 -8.73 11.89
N LEU A 158 -3.49 -8.86 12.33
CA LEU A 158 -4.00 -8.15 13.50
C LEU A 158 -3.22 -8.50 14.77
N MET A 159 -2.87 -9.78 14.98
CA MET A 159 -2.04 -10.24 16.10
C MET A 159 -0.60 -9.72 16.02
N ASN A 160 0.01 -9.80 14.84
CA ASN A 160 1.37 -9.32 14.59
C ASN A 160 1.49 -7.82 14.83
N LEU A 161 0.53 -7.03 14.34
CA LEU A 161 0.45 -5.59 14.51
C LEU A 161 0.01 -5.19 15.94
N GLY A 162 -0.68 -6.09 16.64
CA GLY A 162 -1.20 -5.84 18.00
C GLY A 162 -2.32 -4.79 18.04
N ILE A 163 -3.07 -4.61 16.96
CA ILE A 163 -4.15 -3.63 16.80
C ILE A 163 -5.50 -4.31 16.60
N GLU A 164 -6.58 -3.62 16.95
CA GLU A 164 -7.95 -4.08 16.76
C GLU A 164 -8.39 -4.00 15.29
N THR A 165 -8.02 -2.92 14.59
CA THR A 165 -8.46 -2.64 13.23
C THR A 165 -7.26 -2.24 12.35
N ILE A 166 -7.12 -2.86 11.16
CA ILE A 166 -6.24 -2.39 10.09
C ILE A 166 -7.05 -1.40 9.23
N ASP A 167 -6.48 -0.21 8.95
CA ASP A 167 -7.23 0.81 8.21
C ASP A 167 -7.42 0.46 6.74
N VAL A 168 -6.38 -0.11 6.08
CA VAL A 168 -6.48 -0.61 4.71
C VAL A 168 -5.81 -1.98 4.59
N TYR A 169 -6.57 -3.00 4.20
CA TYR A 169 -6.03 -4.34 3.96
C TYR A 169 -6.03 -4.68 2.47
N TYR A 170 -4.87 -5.03 1.92
CA TYR A 170 -4.75 -5.33 0.49
C TYR A 170 -4.67 -6.81 0.20
N LEU A 171 -5.31 -7.25 -0.89
CA LEU A 171 -4.94 -8.47 -1.58
C LEU A 171 -3.64 -8.20 -2.35
N HIS A 172 -2.59 -8.97 -2.03
CA HIS A 172 -1.22 -8.68 -2.46
C HIS A 172 -0.84 -9.39 -3.76
N ASN A 173 -0.62 -8.65 -4.84
CA ASN A 173 -0.24 -9.11 -6.19
C ASN A 173 -1.07 -10.32 -6.69
N PRO A 174 -2.41 -10.19 -6.76
CA PRO A 174 -3.27 -11.29 -7.22
C PRO A 174 -2.98 -11.71 -8.66
N GLU A 175 -2.38 -10.82 -9.49
CA GLU A 175 -1.94 -11.14 -10.84
C GLU A 175 -0.89 -12.28 -10.89
N THR A 176 -0.32 -12.68 -9.76
CA THR A 176 0.51 -13.89 -9.65
C THR A 176 -0.25 -15.16 -10.08
N GLN A 177 -1.56 -15.15 -9.92
CA GLN A 177 -2.43 -16.26 -10.33
C GLN A 177 -2.73 -16.26 -11.83
N LEU A 178 -2.81 -15.07 -12.45
CA LEU A 178 -3.12 -14.92 -13.86
C LEU A 178 -2.02 -15.53 -14.75
N GLY A 179 -2.43 -16.21 -15.82
CA GLY A 179 -1.55 -16.98 -16.69
C GLY A 179 -1.28 -18.41 -16.20
N ILE A 180 -1.70 -18.76 -14.97
CA ILE A 180 -1.66 -20.11 -14.40
C ILE A 180 -3.08 -20.70 -14.29
N ILE A 181 -4.02 -19.87 -13.80
CA ILE A 181 -5.46 -20.20 -13.81
C ILE A 181 -6.17 -19.40 -14.89
N SER A 182 -7.39 -19.80 -15.24
CA SER A 182 -8.22 -19.05 -16.19
C SER A 182 -8.65 -17.69 -15.61
N THR A 183 -8.96 -16.74 -16.50
CA THR A 183 -9.48 -15.42 -16.09
C THR A 183 -10.80 -15.52 -15.32
N ASP A 184 -11.67 -16.45 -15.71
CA ASP A 184 -12.96 -16.64 -15.02
C ASP A 184 -12.75 -17.22 -13.61
N GLU A 185 -11.86 -18.18 -13.46
CA GLU A 185 -11.48 -18.71 -12.15
C GLU A 185 -10.84 -17.61 -11.28
N PHE A 186 -9.97 -16.78 -11.84
CA PHE A 186 -9.37 -15.65 -11.12
C PHE A 186 -10.44 -14.71 -10.55
N TYR A 187 -11.41 -14.27 -11.36
CA TYR A 187 -12.47 -13.40 -10.87
C TYR A 187 -13.43 -14.09 -9.91
N GLY A 188 -13.64 -15.39 -10.05
CA GLY A 188 -14.36 -16.21 -9.07
C GLY A 188 -13.66 -16.23 -7.70
N ARG A 189 -12.33 -16.46 -7.68
CA ARG A 189 -11.51 -16.38 -6.47
C ARG A 189 -11.48 -14.96 -5.88
N LEU A 190 -11.39 -13.95 -6.73
CA LEU A 190 -11.42 -12.54 -6.31
C LEU A 190 -12.74 -12.19 -5.62
N LYS A 191 -13.86 -12.61 -6.17
CA LYS A 191 -15.20 -12.44 -5.59
C LYS A 191 -15.30 -13.11 -4.21
N ALA A 192 -14.77 -14.32 -4.07
CA ALA A 192 -14.77 -15.03 -2.80
C ALA A 192 -13.90 -14.31 -1.73
N VAL A 193 -12.73 -13.81 -2.11
CA VAL A 193 -11.86 -13.00 -1.23
C VAL A 193 -12.56 -11.71 -0.81
N PHE A 194 -13.17 -10.98 -1.75
CA PHE A 194 -13.87 -9.73 -1.42
C PHE A 194 -15.04 -9.97 -0.46
N SER A 195 -15.75 -11.11 -0.57
CA SER A 195 -16.78 -11.48 0.39
C SER A 195 -16.24 -11.66 1.83
N VAL A 196 -15.01 -12.18 1.97
CA VAL A 196 -14.33 -12.27 3.28
C VAL A 196 -13.94 -10.88 3.78
N LEU A 197 -13.41 -10.02 2.91
CA LEU A 197 -12.95 -8.69 3.30
C LEU A 197 -14.13 -7.76 3.65
N GLU A 198 -15.27 -7.85 2.97
CA GLU A 198 -16.49 -7.12 3.35
C GLU A 198 -17.00 -7.57 4.74
N LYS A 199 -17.02 -8.87 5.00
CA LYS A 199 -17.37 -9.40 6.33
C LYS A 199 -16.40 -8.94 7.41
N ALA A 200 -15.11 -8.88 7.11
CA ALA A 200 -14.10 -8.37 8.03
C ALA A 200 -14.30 -6.88 8.33
N ALA A 201 -14.72 -6.10 7.33
CA ALA A 201 -15.07 -4.70 7.49
C ALA A 201 -16.35 -4.51 8.34
N ASP A 202 -17.37 -5.32 8.11
CA ASP A 202 -18.59 -5.34 8.94
C ASP A 202 -18.28 -5.71 10.40
N ALA A 203 -17.28 -6.58 10.62
CA ALA A 203 -16.80 -6.96 11.95
C ALA A 203 -15.84 -5.93 12.59
N GLY A 204 -15.51 -4.84 11.91
CA GLY A 204 -14.60 -3.81 12.41
C GLY A 204 -13.11 -4.17 12.39
N LYS A 205 -12.73 -5.31 11.79
CA LYS A 205 -11.33 -5.77 11.69
C LYS A 205 -10.50 -4.99 10.68
N ILE A 206 -11.17 -4.47 9.64
CA ILE A 206 -10.59 -3.54 8.66
C ILE A 206 -11.54 -2.36 8.43
N THR A 207 -11.02 -1.23 7.98
CA THR A 207 -11.87 -0.09 7.58
C THR A 207 -12.20 -0.15 6.10
N ALA A 208 -11.21 -0.42 5.27
CA ALA A 208 -11.31 -0.54 3.82
C ALA A 208 -10.37 -1.63 3.32
N TYR A 209 -10.58 -2.06 2.08
CA TYR A 209 -9.66 -2.98 1.42
C TYR A 209 -9.33 -2.53 0.00
N GLY A 210 -8.34 -3.18 -0.59
CA GLY A 210 -7.89 -2.89 -1.94
C GLY A 210 -7.08 -4.01 -2.56
N ILE A 211 -6.48 -3.72 -3.70
CA ILE A 211 -5.50 -4.56 -4.37
C ILE A 211 -4.16 -3.83 -4.42
N ALA A 212 -3.11 -4.47 -3.92
CA ALA A 212 -1.73 -4.07 -4.16
C ALA A 212 -1.17 -4.95 -5.29
N THR A 213 -0.79 -4.36 -6.41
CA THR A 213 -0.36 -5.08 -7.60
C THR A 213 0.97 -4.55 -8.13
N TRP A 214 1.77 -5.41 -8.74
CA TRP A 214 2.97 -4.98 -9.44
C TRP A 214 2.69 -4.65 -10.89
N GLN A 215 1.88 -5.46 -11.59
CA GLN A 215 1.59 -5.32 -13.02
C GLN A 215 0.10 -5.12 -13.33
N GLY A 216 -0.78 -5.73 -12.56
CA GLY A 216 -2.18 -5.97 -12.92
C GLY A 216 -2.94 -4.80 -13.52
N PHE A 217 -2.78 -3.59 -12.98
CA PHE A 217 -3.47 -2.41 -13.52
C PHE A 217 -2.65 -1.60 -14.53
N ARG A 218 -1.33 -1.89 -14.68
CA ARG A 218 -0.41 -1.11 -15.51
C ARG A 218 -0.12 -1.69 -16.88
N VAL A 219 -0.45 -2.96 -17.08
CA VAL A 219 -0.26 -3.64 -18.37
C VAL A 219 -1.50 -3.49 -19.25
N PRO A 220 -1.35 -3.56 -20.60
CA PRO A 220 -2.47 -3.44 -21.52
C PRO A 220 -3.49 -4.59 -21.35
N PRO A 221 -4.76 -4.39 -21.77
CA PRO A 221 -5.81 -5.42 -21.67
C PRO A 221 -5.49 -6.75 -22.38
N THR A 222 -4.55 -6.75 -23.30
CA THR A 222 -4.07 -7.96 -24.01
C THR A 222 -3.05 -8.77 -23.24
N ASP A 223 -2.49 -8.23 -22.16
CA ASP A 223 -1.53 -8.95 -21.32
C ASP A 223 -2.25 -9.95 -20.43
N ALA A 224 -1.67 -11.15 -20.30
CA ALA A 224 -2.24 -12.21 -19.48
C ALA A 224 -2.37 -11.86 -18.00
N LYS A 225 -1.61 -10.88 -17.50
CA LYS A 225 -1.63 -10.41 -16.11
C LYS A 225 -2.53 -9.18 -15.90
N HIS A 226 -3.23 -8.74 -16.93
CA HIS A 226 -4.11 -7.59 -16.81
C HIS A 226 -5.27 -7.86 -15.86
N ILE A 227 -5.51 -6.93 -14.94
CA ILE A 227 -6.69 -6.90 -14.08
C ILE A 227 -7.54 -5.71 -14.50
N ASP A 228 -8.80 -5.96 -14.84
CA ASP A 228 -9.79 -4.93 -15.17
C ASP A 228 -10.30 -4.28 -13.88
N LEU A 229 -10.01 -3.00 -13.69
CA LEU A 229 -10.38 -2.25 -12.50
C LEU A 229 -11.90 -2.01 -12.41
N SER A 230 -12.57 -1.77 -13.55
CA SER A 230 -14.03 -1.59 -13.59
C SER A 230 -14.74 -2.88 -13.19
N LYS A 231 -14.31 -4.03 -13.73
CA LYS A 231 -14.83 -5.35 -13.35
C LYS A 231 -14.59 -5.65 -11.88
N THR A 232 -13.39 -5.33 -11.39
CA THR A 232 -13.02 -5.47 -9.97
C THR A 232 -13.94 -4.64 -9.07
N LYS A 233 -14.18 -3.36 -9.42
CA LYS A 233 -15.09 -2.48 -8.69
C LYS A 233 -16.53 -2.97 -8.72
N SER A 234 -17.00 -3.45 -9.87
CA SER A 234 -18.35 -4.01 -10.02
C SER A 234 -18.57 -5.25 -9.14
N ILE A 235 -17.56 -6.13 -9.01
CA ILE A 235 -17.61 -7.28 -8.10
C ILE A 235 -17.75 -6.81 -6.64
N ALA A 236 -16.99 -5.81 -6.23
CA ALA A 236 -17.07 -5.26 -4.87
C ALA A 236 -18.47 -4.67 -4.59
N GLN A 237 -19.02 -3.91 -5.55
CA GLN A 237 -20.37 -3.33 -5.45
C GLN A 237 -21.46 -4.41 -5.37
N GLU A 238 -21.33 -5.47 -6.17
CA GLU A 238 -22.24 -6.61 -6.13
C GLU A 238 -22.29 -7.26 -4.74
N ILE A 239 -21.11 -7.51 -4.15
CA ILE A 239 -20.98 -8.14 -2.82
C ILE A 239 -21.54 -7.22 -1.73
N ALA A 240 -21.28 -5.91 -1.81
CA ALA A 240 -21.77 -4.94 -0.85
C ALA A 240 -23.30 -4.79 -0.85
N GLY A 241 -23.98 -5.20 -1.92
CA GLY A 241 -25.44 -5.28 -1.96
C GLY A 241 -26.13 -3.93 -1.72
N GLY A 242 -25.58 -2.82 -2.23
CA GLY A 242 -26.14 -1.47 -2.09
C GLY A 242 -25.77 -0.71 -0.82
N LYS A 243 -24.94 -1.30 0.08
CA LYS A 243 -24.45 -0.62 1.29
C LYS A 243 -23.25 0.31 1.06
N GLY A 244 -22.74 0.39 -0.18
CA GLY A 244 -21.46 1.01 -0.46
C GLY A 244 -20.30 0.04 -0.18
N ASP A 245 -19.54 -0.28 -1.21
CA ASP A 245 -18.41 -1.21 -1.10
C ASP A 245 -17.22 -0.55 -0.37
N ARG A 246 -16.39 -1.39 0.27
CA ARG A 246 -15.15 -0.97 0.92
C ARG A 246 -13.91 -1.25 0.08
N PHE A 247 -14.06 -1.60 -1.20
CA PHE A 247 -12.97 -1.62 -2.17
C PHE A 247 -12.63 -0.19 -2.58
N GLN A 248 -11.75 0.43 -1.83
CA GLN A 248 -11.50 1.87 -1.90
C GLN A 248 -10.06 2.22 -2.23
N PHE A 249 -9.16 1.23 -2.36
CA PHE A 249 -7.74 1.48 -2.57
C PHE A 249 -7.14 0.58 -3.63
N ILE A 250 -6.21 1.13 -4.41
CA ILE A 250 -5.20 0.39 -5.16
C ILE A 250 -3.81 0.84 -4.76
N GLN A 251 -2.86 -0.09 -4.77
CA GLN A 251 -1.45 0.21 -4.57
C GLN A 251 -0.66 -0.39 -5.75
N LEU A 252 0.16 0.44 -6.42
CA LEU A 252 0.89 0.04 -7.61
C LEU A 252 2.20 0.82 -7.73
N PRO A 253 3.22 0.27 -8.44
CA PRO A 253 4.45 0.99 -8.69
C PRO A 253 4.22 2.26 -9.51
N VAL A 254 4.74 3.37 -9.00
CA VAL A 254 4.84 4.64 -9.72
C VAL A 254 6.19 5.28 -9.39
N ASN A 255 6.99 5.54 -10.38
CA ASN A 255 8.25 6.26 -10.27
C ASN A 255 8.71 6.72 -11.67
N LEU A 256 9.80 7.46 -11.75
CA LEU A 256 10.33 7.98 -13.03
C LEU A 256 10.65 6.90 -14.09
N ALA A 257 10.91 5.65 -13.68
CA ALA A 257 11.16 4.54 -14.58
C ALA A 257 9.90 3.68 -14.85
N MET A 258 8.81 3.92 -14.13
CA MET A 258 7.55 3.17 -14.20
C MET A 258 6.39 4.15 -14.21
N LEU A 259 6.14 4.74 -15.38
CA LEU A 259 5.11 5.78 -15.59
C LEU A 259 3.79 5.22 -16.14
N GLU A 260 3.70 3.93 -16.44
CA GLU A 260 2.56 3.34 -17.15
C GLU A 260 1.23 3.63 -16.44
N ALA A 261 1.22 3.61 -15.11
CA ALA A 261 0.01 3.92 -14.32
C ALA A 261 -0.47 5.38 -14.51
N VAL A 262 0.42 6.28 -14.95
CA VAL A 262 0.18 7.72 -15.12
C VAL A 262 -0.16 8.06 -16.57
N VAL A 263 0.55 7.44 -17.53
CA VAL A 263 0.49 7.86 -18.94
C VAL A 263 -0.07 6.79 -19.89
N SER A 264 -0.01 5.49 -19.53
CA SER A 264 -0.44 4.42 -20.44
C SER A 264 -1.92 4.09 -20.26
N PRO A 265 -2.75 4.15 -21.33
CA PRO A 265 -4.16 3.80 -21.27
C PRO A 265 -4.32 2.28 -21.17
N THR A 266 -4.62 1.80 -19.96
CA THR A 266 -4.72 0.37 -19.64
C THR A 266 -6.08 -0.04 -19.05
N GLN A 267 -6.93 0.91 -18.63
CA GLN A 267 -8.18 0.62 -17.92
C GLN A 267 -9.38 1.23 -18.64
N PHE A 268 -10.40 0.43 -18.91
CA PHE A 268 -11.62 0.87 -19.55
C PHE A 268 -12.64 1.37 -18.51
N VAL A 269 -13.00 2.68 -18.61
CA VAL A 269 -14.00 3.30 -17.72
C VAL A 269 -14.83 4.28 -18.54
N ASP A 270 -16.17 4.19 -18.45
CA ASP A 270 -17.12 5.10 -19.09
C ASP A 270 -16.86 5.31 -20.61
N GLY A 271 -16.62 4.20 -21.32
CA GLY A 271 -16.41 4.22 -22.78
C GLY A 271 -15.02 4.72 -23.23
N LYS A 272 -14.08 4.94 -22.29
CA LYS A 272 -12.71 5.41 -22.57
C LYS A 272 -11.68 4.47 -21.96
N ILE A 273 -10.54 4.33 -22.64
CA ILE A 273 -9.37 3.67 -22.06
C ILE A 273 -8.51 4.75 -21.41
N LEU A 274 -8.23 4.60 -20.13
CA LEU A 274 -7.57 5.58 -19.27
C LEU A 274 -6.34 4.97 -18.60
N PRO A 275 -5.36 5.79 -18.19
CA PRO A 275 -4.32 5.36 -17.27
C PRO A 275 -4.90 4.91 -15.93
N ALA A 276 -4.24 3.96 -15.26
CA ALA A 276 -4.75 3.29 -14.07
C ALA A 276 -5.13 4.26 -12.93
N ILE A 277 -4.32 5.30 -12.67
CA ILE A 277 -4.60 6.29 -11.61
C ILE A 277 -5.85 7.12 -11.97
N THR A 278 -5.95 7.57 -13.22
CA THR A 278 -7.12 8.33 -13.70
C THR A 278 -8.40 7.48 -13.63
N ALA A 279 -8.30 6.21 -14.03
CA ALA A 279 -9.41 5.25 -13.94
C ALA A 279 -9.84 5.02 -12.48
N ALA A 280 -8.88 4.80 -11.58
CA ALA A 280 -9.15 4.62 -10.15
C ALA A 280 -9.91 5.80 -9.57
N ASN A 281 -9.43 7.03 -9.80
CA ASN A 281 -10.08 8.25 -9.30
C ASN A 281 -11.50 8.40 -9.83
N LYS A 282 -11.75 8.08 -11.11
CA LYS A 282 -13.10 8.09 -11.68
C LYS A 282 -14.04 7.07 -11.03
N LEU A 283 -13.52 5.93 -10.61
CA LEU A 283 -14.27 4.89 -9.93
C LEU A 283 -14.39 5.11 -8.41
N GLY A 284 -13.91 6.24 -7.88
CA GLY A 284 -13.89 6.53 -6.45
C GLY A 284 -12.92 5.64 -5.67
N VAL A 285 -11.84 5.18 -6.33
CA VAL A 285 -10.80 4.34 -5.73
C VAL A 285 -9.51 5.16 -5.61
N ASN A 286 -8.93 5.16 -4.43
CA ASN A 286 -7.71 5.91 -4.13
C ASN A 286 -6.47 5.13 -4.55
N ALA A 287 -5.48 5.83 -5.09
CA ALA A 287 -4.23 5.23 -5.54
C ALA A 287 -3.06 5.60 -4.60
N ILE A 288 -2.28 4.60 -4.20
CA ILE A 288 -1.05 4.76 -3.43
C ILE A 288 0.12 4.23 -4.26
N ALA A 289 1.19 5.01 -4.36
CA ALA A 289 2.38 4.59 -5.10
C ALA A 289 3.28 3.70 -4.24
N SER A 290 3.63 2.53 -4.76
CA SER A 290 4.73 1.70 -4.26
C SER A 290 5.99 1.89 -5.12
N ALA A 291 7.14 1.40 -4.65
CA ALA A 291 8.43 1.49 -5.34
C ALA A 291 8.82 2.91 -5.79
N SER A 292 8.42 3.93 -5.04
CA SER A 292 8.46 5.34 -5.41
C SER A 292 9.83 5.90 -5.81
N ILE A 293 10.92 5.28 -5.36
CA ILE A 293 12.30 5.63 -5.72
C ILE A 293 12.99 4.53 -6.54
N ALA A 294 12.22 3.67 -7.25
CA ALA A 294 12.73 2.53 -8.01
C ALA A 294 13.73 1.67 -7.20
N GLN A 295 13.56 1.55 -5.87
CA GLN A 295 14.50 0.91 -4.94
C GLN A 295 15.93 1.49 -5.02
N ALA A 296 16.07 2.77 -5.35
CA ALA A 296 17.34 3.47 -5.62
C ALA A 296 18.18 2.86 -6.77
N LYS A 297 17.57 2.00 -7.61
CA LYS A 297 18.21 1.44 -8.79
C LYS A 297 18.11 2.45 -9.94
N ASN A 298 19.23 2.67 -10.64
CA ASN A 298 19.28 3.46 -11.89
C ASN A 298 18.82 4.94 -11.77
N LEU A 299 18.91 5.58 -10.61
CA LEU A 299 18.55 7.00 -10.43
C LEU A 299 19.33 7.93 -11.40
N LYS A 300 20.54 7.54 -11.79
CA LYS A 300 21.40 8.29 -12.75
C LYS A 300 20.91 8.24 -14.20
N GLN A 301 19.87 7.48 -14.51
CA GLN A 301 19.35 7.32 -15.87
C GLN A 301 18.16 8.25 -16.18
N PHE A 302 17.74 9.07 -15.23
CA PHE A 302 16.62 9.98 -15.44
C PHE A 302 17.04 11.20 -16.29
N PRO A 303 16.14 11.73 -17.14
CA PRO A 303 16.40 12.94 -17.91
C PRO A 303 16.84 14.08 -17.01
N GLN A 304 17.97 14.72 -17.33
CA GLN A 304 18.54 15.79 -16.53
C GLN A 304 17.55 16.97 -16.34
N LYS A 305 16.70 17.25 -17.35
CA LYS A 305 15.65 18.28 -17.26
C LYS A 305 14.71 18.01 -16.09
N ILE A 306 14.27 16.74 -15.94
CA ILE A 306 13.38 16.34 -14.84
C ILE A 306 14.08 16.47 -13.49
N MET A 307 15.30 15.94 -13.38
CA MET A 307 16.07 16.00 -12.14
C MET A 307 16.37 17.45 -11.74
N THR A 308 16.65 18.33 -12.69
CA THR A 308 16.87 19.75 -12.43
C THR A 308 15.61 20.47 -11.97
N ALA A 309 14.47 20.20 -12.62
CA ALA A 309 13.19 20.81 -12.26
C ALA A 309 12.72 20.40 -10.86
N LEU A 310 12.90 19.12 -10.49
CA LEU A 310 12.53 18.57 -9.17
C LEU A 310 13.58 18.85 -8.09
N GLY A 311 14.84 19.03 -8.49
CA GLY A 311 15.99 19.11 -7.59
C GLY A 311 16.35 20.51 -7.13
N GLN A 312 15.61 21.56 -7.48
CA GLN A 312 15.87 22.91 -7.00
C GLN A 312 15.76 22.94 -5.45
N GLY A 313 16.94 22.92 -4.80
CA GLY A 313 17.04 22.84 -3.34
C GLY A 313 17.12 21.41 -2.76
N LEU A 314 16.94 20.36 -3.55
CA LEU A 314 17.09 18.98 -3.10
C LEU A 314 18.53 18.48 -3.34
N LYS A 315 19.14 17.94 -2.31
CA LYS A 315 20.59 17.58 -2.31
C LYS A 315 20.88 16.20 -2.94
N LYS A 316 19.87 15.39 -3.24
CA LYS A 316 20.05 14.00 -3.72
C LYS A 316 19.00 13.60 -4.75
N ASP A 317 19.42 12.80 -5.73
CA ASP A 317 18.54 12.24 -6.76
C ASP A 317 17.36 11.43 -6.21
N ALA A 318 17.56 10.73 -5.08
CA ALA A 318 16.49 9.99 -4.40
C ALA A 318 15.37 10.89 -3.89
N LEU A 319 15.70 12.10 -3.40
CA LEU A 319 14.69 13.08 -2.97
C LEU A 319 13.93 13.63 -4.16
N SER A 320 14.60 13.92 -5.25
CA SER A 320 13.96 14.37 -6.50
C SER A 320 13.02 13.28 -7.06
N ALA A 321 13.45 12.03 -7.04
CA ALA A 321 12.61 10.90 -7.46
C ALA A 321 11.37 10.72 -6.56
N LEU A 322 11.52 10.87 -5.25
CA LEU A 322 10.39 10.81 -4.32
C LEU A 322 9.47 12.03 -4.48
N GLN A 323 10.04 13.23 -4.68
CA GLN A 323 9.30 14.45 -5.00
C GLN A 323 8.47 14.30 -6.27
N PHE A 324 9.04 13.72 -7.33
CA PHE A 324 8.30 13.39 -8.55
C PHE A 324 7.10 12.49 -8.25
N THR A 325 7.35 11.35 -7.60
CA THR A 325 6.29 10.36 -7.37
C THR A 325 5.17 10.92 -6.50
N ARG A 326 5.49 11.64 -5.42
CA ARG A 326 4.47 12.22 -4.57
C ARG A 326 3.73 13.39 -5.22
N SER A 327 4.27 13.98 -6.29
CA SER A 327 3.63 15.05 -7.07
C SER A 327 2.69 14.52 -8.15
N VAL A 328 2.63 13.23 -8.41
CA VAL A 328 1.71 12.66 -9.42
C VAL A 328 0.26 13.00 -9.06
N PRO A 329 -0.48 13.66 -9.97
CA PRO A 329 -1.88 14.00 -9.72
C PRO A 329 -2.74 12.76 -9.49
N GLY A 330 -3.60 12.82 -8.48
CA GLY A 330 -4.51 11.72 -8.14
C GLY A 330 -3.90 10.60 -7.29
N LEU A 331 -2.62 10.69 -6.91
CA LEU A 331 -2.04 9.83 -5.89
C LEU A 331 -2.33 10.36 -4.48
N CYS A 332 -2.62 9.45 -3.55
CA CYS A 332 -2.78 9.78 -2.13
C CYS A 332 -1.45 9.90 -1.41
N SER A 333 -0.55 8.95 -1.63
CA SER A 333 0.75 8.89 -0.96
C SER A 333 1.78 8.14 -1.80
N ALA A 334 3.05 8.45 -1.61
CA ALA A 334 4.21 7.76 -2.19
C ALA A 334 4.94 6.99 -1.08
N LEU A 335 4.93 5.66 -1.16
CA LEU A 335 5.57 4.80 -0.17
C LEU A 335 7.07 4.71 -0.41
N VAL A 336 7.85 4.91 0.65
CA VAL A 336 9.30 4.75 0.62
C VAL A 336 9.79 3.90 1.79
N GLY A 337 10.66 2.94 1.49
CA GLY A 337 11.31 2.11 2.51
C GLY A 337 12.43 2.89 3.20
N MET A 338 12.34 3.05 4.51
CA MET A 338 13.32 3.75 5.33
C MET A 338 13.69 2.87 6.53
N LYS A 339 14.96 2.48 6.65
CA LYS A 339 15.48 1.78 7.83
C LYS A 339 16.71 2.45 8.44
N SER A 340 17.32 3.39 7.70
CA SER A 340 18.44 4.20 8.23
C SER A 340 17.90 5.51 8.79
N PRO A 341 18.33 5.93 10.00
CA PRO A 341 17.98 7.23 10.58
C PRO A 341 18.32 8.42 9.67
N ASP A 342 19.39 8.30 8.88
CA ASP A 342 19.81 9.34 7.92
C ASP A 342 18.83 9.43 6.74
N HIS A 343 18.43 8.29 6.18
CA HIS A 343 17.43 8.26 5.11
C HIS A 343 16.08 8.81 5.59
N VAL A 344 15.69 8.54 6.85
CA VAL A 344 14.49 9.14 7.42
C VAL A 344 14.62 10.66 7.50
N ALA A 345 15.76 11.16 8.04
CA ALA A 345 16.00 12.60 8.13
C ALA A 345 16.00 13.29 6.76
N GLU A 346 16.60 12.65 5.75
CA GLU A 346 16.63 13.14 4.37
C GLU A 346 15.20 13.21 3.79
N ASN A 347 14.43 12.12 3.85
CA ASN A 347 13.09 12.09 3.28
C ASN A 347 12.12 13.05 4.00
N LEU A 348 12.31 13.27 5.30
CA LEU A 348 11.54 14.26 6.05
C LEU A 348 11.78 15.70 5.57
N THR A 349 12.88 16.01 4.92
CA THR A 349 13.07 17.35 4.33
C THR A 349 12.02 17.68 3.27
N LEU A 350 11.44 16.67 2.62
CA LEU A 350 10.38 16.86 1.66
C LEU A 350 9.05 17.31 2.27
N THR A 351 8.84 17.11 3.56
CA THR A 351 7.58 17.57 4.21
C THR A 351 7.46 19.09 4.22
N SER A 352 8.59 19.80 4.07
CA SER A 352 8.68 21.26 3.97
C SER A 352 8.81 21.76 2.51
N VAL A 353 8.67 20.88 1.51
CA VAL A 353 8.72 21.23 0.09
C VAL A 353 7.34 20.95 -0.49
N PRO A 354 6.68 21.90 -1.19
CA PRO A 354 5.38 21.62 -1.78
C PRO A 354 5.51 20.56 -2.90
N PRO A 355 4.56 19.62 -3.03
CA PRO A 355 4.44 18.81 -4.23
C PRO A 355 4.16 19.74 -5.43
N LEU A 356 4.56 19.32 -6.63
CA LEU A 356 4.16 20.03 -7.85
C LEU A 356 2.63 20.01 -7.98
N ASP A 357 2.07 21.09 -8.49
CA ASP A 357 0.66 21.08 -8.89
C ASP A 357 0.45 20.30 -10.20
N ALA A 358 -0.82 20.13 -10.61
CA ALA A 358 -1.15 19.32 -11.78
C ALA A 358 -0.62 19.93 -13.11
N ALA A 359 -0.52 21.28 -13.21
CA ALA A 359 -0.02 21.94 -14.39
C ALA A 359 1.50 21.81 -14.47
N GLU A 360 2.20 22.08 -13.37
CA GLU A 360 3.66 21.89 -13.25
C GLU A 360 4.06 20.44 -13.54
N PHE A 361 3.28 19.48 -13.02
CA PHE A 361 3.54 18.06 -13.29
C PHE A 361 3.32 17.70 -14.77
N ALA A 362 2.26 18.23 -15.40
CA ALA A 362 1.99 18.00 -16.83
C ALA A 362 3.12 18.54 -17.71
N GLU A 363 3.63 19.74 -17.42
CA GLU A 363 4.78 20.32 -18.14
C GLU A 363 6.07 19.50 -17.97
N LEU A 364 6.19 18.78 -16.85
CA LEU A 364 7.36 17.96 -16.56
C LEU A 364 7.41 16.69 -17.39
N ILE A 365 6.23 16.07 -17.64
CA ILE A 365 6.12 14.79 -18.37
C ILE A 365 5.72 14.93 -19.85
N GLY A 366 5.19 16.10 -20.26
CA GLY A 366 4.78 16.42 -21.65
C GLY A 366 5.94 16.83 -22.47
#